data_4db4a3cbd246a84cc413fdfa6f9201b5
#
_entry.id   4db4a3cbd246a84cc413fdfa6f9201b5
#
_cell.length_a   1.000
_cell.length_b   1.000
_cell.length_c   1.000
_cell.angle_alpha   90.00
_cell.angle_beta   90.00
_cell.angle_gamma   90.00
#
_symmetry.space_group_name_H-M   'P 1'
#
loop_
_entity.id
_entity.type
_entity.pdbx_description
1 polymer ?
#
loop_
_entity_poly.entity_id
_entity_poly.type
_entity_poly.pdbx_seq_one_letter_code
_entity_poly.pdbx_strand_id
1 'polypeptide(L)'
;MGRSGGGSQKQRVIQAVTTVALIAAAILCSVLGLDDIASDLFALQGGASYEVVASDQVGNLTFRDAERLESHFQKHGAEMGYGSASDYLAGANAVISNPRALHKTQSEDGDDAYFLESTGEFVVVSQKGYIRTYYLATKDYFNRQ
;
A
#
# COMPACT_ATOMS: atom_id res chain seq x y z
N MET A 1 5.85 34.48 7.03
CA MET A 1 5.92 34.12 8.44
C MET A 1 4.82 33.08 8.65
N GLY A 2 5.00 31.82 8.69
CA GLY A 2 5.90 30.93 9.34
C GLY A 2 5.26 30.32 10.57
N ARG A 3 4.57 29.16 10.44
CA ARG A 3 4.38 28.21 11.54
C ARG A 3 3.82 26.89 11.01
N SER A 4 4.69 26.02 10.58
CA SER A 4 4.39 24.61 10.37
C SER A 4 5.56 23.83 10.97
N GLY A 5 5.38 23.24 12.15
CA GLY A 5 6.44 22.50 12.81
C GLY A 5 6.05 21.74 14.08
N GLY A 6 4.80 21.79 14.54
CA GLY A 6 4.39 21.24 15.84
C GLY A 6 3.95 19.77 15.88
N GLY A 7 3.62 19.15 14.77
CA GLY A 7 3.06 17.79 14.75
C GLY A 7 4.10 16.67 14.86
N SER A 8 5.23 16.80 14.19
CA SER A 8 6.23 15.74 14.10
C SER A 8 6.98 15.51 15.44
N GLN A 9 7.23 16.55 16.22
CA GLN A 9 7.97 16.45 17.46
C GLN A 9 7.14 15.78 18.57
N LYS A 10 5.84 16.07 18.66
CA LYS A 10 4.94 15.43 19.64
C LYS A 10 4.77 13.93 19.35
N GLN A 11 4.69 13.55 18.10
CA GLN A 11 4.54 12.14 17.71
C GLN A 11 5.81 11.33 18.02
N ARG A 12 7.00 11.91 17.82
CA ARG A 12 8.29 11.27 18.18
C ARG A 12 8.46 11.12 19.68
N VAL A 13 8.00 12.10 20.46
CA VAL A 13 8.08 12.03 21.93
C VAL A 13 7.11 10.95 22.47
N ILE A 14 5.91 10.85 21.93
CA ILE A 14 4.95 9.81 22.33
C ILE A 14 5.49 8.42 22.01
N GLN A 15 6.04 8.20 20.82
CA GLN A 15 6.65 6.92 20.46
C GLN A 15 7.87 6.58 21.34
N ALA A 16 8.71 7.55 21.66
CA ALA A 16 9.87 7.32 22.54
C ALA A 16 9.44 6.95 23.95
N VAL A 17 8.44 7.60 24.51
CA VAL A 17 7.93 7.33 25.86
C VAL A 17 7.26 5.94 25.94
N THR A 18 6.49 5.55 24.92
CA THR A 18 5.87 4.21 24.89
C THR A 18 6.91 3.10 24.75
N THR A 19 7.94 3.30 23.95
CA THR A 19 9.01 2.31 23.77
C THR A 19 9.83 2.12 25.06
N VAL A 20 10.16 3.19 25.76
CA VAL A 20 10.88 3.12 27.03
C VAL A 20 10.04 2.46 28.13
N ALA A 21 8.75 2.73 28.19
CA ALA A 21 7.84 2.10 29.16
C ALA A 21 7.70 0.59 28.93
N LEU A 22 7.66 0.14 27.66
CA LEU A 22 7.59 -1.28 27.31
C LEU A 22 8.90 -2.02 27.66
N ILE A 23 10.04 -1.42 27.42
CA ILE A 23 11.35 -2.00 27.77
C ILE A 23 11.49 -2.12 29.30
N ALA A 24 11.08 -1.11 30.06
CA ALA A 24 11.12 -1.14 31.51
C ALA A 24 10.19 -2.23 32.08
N ALA A 25 8.99 -2.43 31.50
CA ALA A 25 8.09 -3.48 31.91
C ALA A 25 8.66 -4.89 31.62
N ALA A 26 9.30 -5.09 30.47
CA ALA A 26 9.93 -6.35 30.11
C ALA A 26 11.11 -6.71 31.06
N ILE A 27 11.94 -5.74 31.43
CA ILE A 27 13.04 -5.93 32.36
C ILE A 27 12.52 -6.25 33.75
N LEU A 28 11.43 -5.62 34.18
CA LEU A 28 10.84 -5.85 35.50
C LEU A 28 10.23 -7.27 35.60
N CYS A 29 9.59 -7.75 34.54
CA CYS A 29 9.07 -9.12 34.46
C CYS A 29 10.17 -10.16 34.53
N SER A 30 11.30 -9.93 33.85
CA SER A 30 12.44 -10.86 33.84
C SER A 30 13.13 -10.95 35.21
N VAL A 31 13.19 -9.84 35.96
CA VAL A 31 13.79 -9.82 37.30
C VAL A 31 12.88 -10.52 38.34
N LEU A 32 11.57 -10.52 38.14
CA LEU A 32 10.60 -11.14 39.05
C LEU A 32 10.26 -12.59 38.69
N GLY A 33 10.85 -13.16 37.63
CA GLY A 33 10.62 -14.55 37.22
C GLY A 33 9.20 -14.82 36.71
N LEU A 34 8.52 -13.82 36.16
CA LEU A 34 7.15 -13.89 35.65
C LEU A 34 7.12 -14.03 34.12
N ASP A 35 8.05 -14.78 33.56
CA ASP A 35 8.23 -14.95 32.11
C ASP A 35 6.97 -15.57 31.44
N ASP A 36 6.22 -16.41 32.16
CA ASP A 36 4.97 -16.99 31.67
C ASP A 36 3.83 -15.97 31.51
N ILE A 37 3.79 -14.92 32.35
CA ILE A 37 2.74 -13.90 32.28
C ILE A 37 3.02 -12.88 31.17
N ALA A 38 4.28 -12.67 30.82
CA ALA A 38 4.66 -11.74 29.76
C ALA A 38 4.16 -12.23 28.38
N SER A 39 4.12 -13.54 28.17
CA SER A 39 3.60 -14.14 26.96
C SER A 39 2.09 -13.99 26.82
N ASP A 40 1.35 -14.14 27.92
CA ASP A 40 -0.11 -13.98 27.92
C ASP A 40 -0.53 -12.50 27.81
N LEU A 41 0.23 -11.58 28.38
CA LEU A 41 -0.04 -10.14 28.27
C LEU A 41 0.21 -9.62 26.86
N PHE A 42 1.19 -10.17 26.13
CA PHE A 42 1.45 -9.87 24.74
C PHE A 42 0.34 -10.40 23.81
N ALA A 43 -0.25 -11.55 24.14
CA ALA A 43 -1.38 -12.13 23.41
C ALA A 43 -2.69 -11.31 23.61
N LEU A 44 -2.88 -10.67 24.76
CA LEU A 44 -4.05 -9.86 25.08
C LEU A 44 -4.03 -8.46 24.45
N GLN A 45 -2.88 -7.97 23.99
CA GLN A 45 -2.71 -6.67 23.37
C GLN A 45 -2.99 -6.67 21.86
N GLY A 46 -3.77 -7.68 21.38
CA GLY A 46 -4.27 -7.69 19.99
C GLY A 46 -3.15 -7.66 18.97
N GLY A 47 -2.02 -8.29 19.29
CA GLY A 47 -1.08 -8.71 18.29
C GLY A 47 -1.76 -9.79 17.45
N ALA A 48 -2.69 -9.38 16.57
CA ALA A 48 -2.99 -10.18 15.43
C ALA A 48 -1.64 -10.36 14.75
N SER A 49 -1.02 -11.51 15.00
CA SER A 49 -0.07 -12.09 14.09
C SER A 49 -0.86 -12.20 12.80
N TYR A 50 -0.85 -11.14 12.00
CA TYR A 50 -1.03 -11.34 10.59
C TYR A 50 0.13 -12.25 10.25
N GLU A 51 -0.11 -13.55 10.23
CA GLU A 51 0.62 -14.36 9.30
C GLU A 51 0.48 -13.59 8.00
N VAL A 52 1.50 -12.84 7.68
CA VAL A 52 1.77 -12.46 6.31
C VAL A 52 2.01 -13.82 5.68
N VAL A 53 0.90 -14.52 5.35
CA VAL A 53 0.95 -15.45 4.23
C VAL A 53 1.64 -14.59 3.19
N ALA A 54 2.85 -14.97 2.87
CA ALA A 54 3.57 -14.42 1.76
C ALA A 54 2.62 -14.52 0.56
N SER A 55 1.73 -13.53 0.44
CA SER A 55 1.17 -13.17 -0.83
C SER A 55 2.42 -12.72 -1.57
N ASP A 56 2.91 -13.62 -2.41
CA ASP A 56 3.96 -13.36 -3.37
C ASP A 56 3.86 -11.90 -3.77
N GLN A 57 4.88 -11.17 -3.38
CA GLN A 57 5.28 -9.85 -3.74
C GLN A 57 4.53 -9.27 -4.94
N VAL A 58 3.28 -8.85 -4.76
CA VAL A 58 2.81 -7.74 -5.57
C VAL A 58 3.50 -6.53 -4.95
N GLY A 59 4.82 -6.45 -5.19
CA GLY A 59 5.64 -5.35 -4.75
C GLY A 59 5.02 -4.09 -5.30
N ASN A 60 5.11 -2.99 -4.57
CA ASN A 60 4.69 -1.68 -5.03
C ASN A 60 5.33 -1.42 -6.41
N LEU A 61 4.57 -1.69 -7.46
CA LEU A 61 5.01 -1.47 -8.83
C LEU A 61 5.08 0.03 -9.08
N THR A 62 6.02 0.44 -9.91
CA THR A 62 6.15 1.83 -10.35
C THR A 62 5.89 1.91 -11.85
N PHE A 63 5.64 3.11 -12.36
CA PHE A 63 5.78 3.36 -13.79
C PHE A 63 7.24 3.17 -14.19
N ARG A 64 7.49 2.96 -15.49
CA ARG A 64 8.84 2.69 -16.00
C ARG A 64 9.87 3.73 -15.56
N ASP A 65 9.45 4.99 -15.43
CA ASP A 65 10.23 6.13 -14.96
C ASP A 65 9.33 7.20 -14.35
N ALA A 66 9.93 8.17 -13.64
CA ALA A 66 9.21 9.24 -12.97
C ALA A 66 8.49 10.18 -13.95
N GLU A 67 9.05 10.40 -15.14
CA GLU A 67 8.45 11.23 -16.18
C GLU A 67 7.14 10.62 -16.69
N ARG A 68 7.13 9.29 -16.86
CA ARG A 68 5.91 8.55 -17.22
C ARG A 68 4.84 8.62 -16.15
N LEU A 69 5.21 8.45 -14.89
CA LEU A 69 4.28 8.60 -13.77
C LEU A 69 3.66 10.01 -13.79
N GLU A 70 4.48 11.04 -13.86
CA GLU A 70 4.02 12.42 -13.85
C GLU A 70 3.12 12.73 -15.06
N SER A 71 3.50 12.30 -16.26
CA SER A 71 2.71 12.49 -17.48
C SER A 71 1.33 11.82 -17.39
N HIS A 72 1.26 10.59 -16.86
CA HIS A 72 -0.01 9.88 -16.66
C HIS A 72 -0.86 10.53 -15.58
N PHE A 73 -0.25 10.96 -14.47
CA PHE A 73 -0.95 11.69 -13.41
C PHE A 73 -1.57 13.00 -13.93
N GLN A 74 -0.82 13.81 -14.66
CA GLN A 74 -1.34 15.05 -15.24
C GLN A 74 -2.51 14.82 -16.19
N LYS A 75 -2.48 13.70 -16.93
CA LYS A 75 -3.52 13.36 -17.89
C LYS A 75 -4.78 12.78 -17.25
N HIS A 76 -4.64 11.96 -16.24
CA HIS A 76 -5.72 11.14 -15.69
C HIS A 76 -5.99 11.37 -14.19
N GLY A 77 -5.02 11.90 -13.44
CA GLY A 77 -5.12 12.00 -11.98
C GLY A 77 -6.26 12.87 -11.49
N ALA A 78 -6.49 14.01 -12.11
CA ALA A 78 -7.57 14.92 -11.72
C ALA A 78 -8.96 14.33 -11.97
N GLU A 79 -9.16 13.65 -13.11
CA GLU A 79 -10.40 12.95 -13.44
C GLU A 79 -10.70 11.82 -12.43
N MET A 80 -9.67 11.18 -11.92
CA MET A 80 -9.75 10.11 -10.94
C MET A 80 -9.75 10.60 -9.48
N GLY A 81 -9.68 11.92 -9.25
CA GLY A 81 -9.73 12.54 -7.93
C GLY A 81 -8.42 12.52 -7.14
N TYR A 82 -7.29 12.23 -7.78
CA TYR A 82 -5.98 12.20 -7.12
C TYR A 82 -5.35 13.61 -7.05
N GLY A 83 -4.81 13.95 -5.88
CA GLY A 83 -4.15 15.23 -5.63
C GLY A 83 -2.65 15.23 -5.88
N SER A 84 -2.03 14.04 -6.03
CA SER A 84 -0.59 13.91 -6.27
C SER A 84 -0.27 12.67 -7.11
N ALA A 85 0.89 12.69 -7.79
CA ALA A 85 1.40 11.55 -8.53
C ALA A 85 1.68 10.33 -7.61
N SER A 86 2.04 10.58 -6.36
CA SER A 86 2.24 9.54 -5.34
C SER A 86 0.93 8.83 -5.00
N ASP A 87 -0.16 9.59 -4.78
CA ASP A 87 -1.48 9.01 -4.48
C ASP A 87 -2.04 8.26 -5.69
N TYR A 88 -1.83 8.80 -6.89
CA TYR A 88 -2.20 8.16 -8.14
C TYR A 88 -1.48 6.81 -8.32
N LEU A 89 -0.18 6.75 -8.04
CA LEU A 89 0.60 5.51 -8.06
C LEU A 89 0.11 4.50 -7.01
N ALA A 90 -0.20 4.98 -5.80
CA ALA A 90 -0.76 4.14 -4.74
C ALA A 90 -2.13 3.55 -5.14
N GLY A 91 -2.97 4.34 -5.82
CA GLY A 91 -4.24 3.89 -6.39
C GLY A 91 -4.06 2.77 -7.40
N ALA A 92 -3.13 2.90 -8.33
CA ALA A 92 -2.83 1.85 -9.30
C ALA A 92 -2.42 0.52 -8.62
N ASN A 93 -1.55 0.60 -7.61
CA ASN A 93 -1.15 -0.58 -6.83
C ASN A 93 -2.32 -1.17 -6.02
N ALA A 94 -3.22 -0.33 -5.52
CA ALA A 94 -4.42 -0.79 -4.83
C ALA A 94 -5.34 -1.60 -5.76
N VAL A 95 -5.49 -1.21 -7.02
CA VAL A 95 -6.25 -1.98 -8.02
C VAL A 95 -5.57 -3.31 -8.31
N ILE A 96 -4.25 -3.33 -8.54
CA ILE A 96 -3.48 -4.55 -8.84
C ILE A 96 -3.60 -5.58 -7.70
N SER A 97 -3.55 -5.14 -6.45
CA SER A 97 -3.65 -6.00 -5.27
C SER A 97 -5.08 -6.30 -4.81
N ASN A 98 -6.10 -5.72 -5.47
CA ASN A 98 -7.48 -5.89 -5.06
C ASN A 98 -8.00 -7.28 -5.48
N PRO A 99 -8.44 -8.14 -4.53
CA PRO A 99 -8.95 -9.48 -4.86
C PRO A 99 -10.27 -9.48 -5.67
N ARG A 100 -10.91 -8.32 -5.80
CA ARG A 100 -12.12 -8.14 -6.63
C ARG A 100 -11.82 -7.59 -8.03
N ALA A 101 -10.58 -7.22 -8.30
CA ALA A 101 -10.21 -6.79 -9.64
C ALA A 101 -10.26 -7.97 -10.61
N LEU A 102 -10.91 -7.77 -11.74
CA LEU A 102 -10.80 -8.70 -12.86
C LEU A 102 -9.39 -8.64 -13.40
N HIS A 103 -8.81 -9.79 -13.73
CA HIS A 103 -7.45 -9.90 -14.26
C HIS A 103 -7.45 -10.76 -15.51
N LYS A 104 -6.65 -10.34 -16.49
CA LYS A 104 -6.31 -11.18 -17.65
C LYS A 104 -4.96 -10.76 -18.23
N THR A 105 -4.33 -11.67 -18.94
CA THR A 105 -3.15 -11.37 -19.76
C THR A 105 -3.60 -10.98 -21.17
N GLN A 106 -3.11 -9.86 -21.68
CA GLN A 106 -3.42 -9.36 -23.02
C GLN A 106 -2.79 -10.26 -24.09
N SER A 107 -3.54 -10.55 -25.15
CA SER A 107 -3.09 -11.47 -26.20
C SER A 107 -2.02 -10.88 -27.15
N GLU A 108 -1.96 -9.55 -27.26
CA GLU A 108 -1.07 -8.89 -28.22
C GLU A 108 0.38 -8.81 -27.71
N ASP A 109 0.58 -8.39 -26.48
CA ASP A 109 1.93 -8.14 -25.93
C ASP A 109 2.19 -8.89 -24.61
N GLY A 110 1.22 -9.67 -24.12
CA GLY A 110 1.34 -10.48 -22.91
C GLY A 110 1.40 -9.67 -21.62
N ASP A 111 0.99 -8.41 -21.64
CA ASP A 111 0.90 -7.57 -20.46
C ASP A 111 -0.31 -7.96 -19.60
N ASP A 112 -0.24 -7.74 -18.30
CA ASP A 112 -1.33 -8.04 -17.38
C ASP A 112 -2.28 -6.84 -17.24
N ALA A 113 -3.55 -7.07 -17.52
CA ALA A 113 -4.60 -6.06 -17.39
C ALA A 113 -5.48 -6.33 -16.17
N TYR A 114 -5.68 -5.31 -15.33
CA TYR A 114 -6.53 -5.33 -14.14
C TYR A 114 -7.66 -4.33 -14.30
N PHE A 115 -8.87 -4.71 -13.87
CA PHE A 115 -10.04 -3.84 -13.94
C PHE A 115 -10.92 -3.99 -12.70
N LEU A 116 -11.19 -2.88 -12.02
CA LEU A 116 -12.05 -2.85 -10.85
C LEU A 116 -13.44 -2.32 -11.26
N GLU A 117 -14.42 -3.22 -11.39
CA GLU A 117 -15.77 -2.88 -11.87
C GLU A 117 -16.47 -1.82 -11.02
N SER A 118 -16.23 -1.80 -9.70
CA SER A 118 -16.91 -0.88 -8.78
C SER A 118 -16.55 0.59 -9.00
N THR A 119 -15.35 0.86 -9.52
CA THR A 119 -14.82 2.22 -9.73
C THR A 119 -14.53 2.54 -11.20
N GLY A 120 -14.45 1.52 -12.05
CA GLY A 120 -14.04 1.66 -13.44
C GLY A 120 -12.52 1.81 -13.63
N GLU A 121 -11.74 1.61 -12.60
CA GLU A 121 -10.28 1.73 -12.65
C GLU A 121 -9.64 0.59 -13.43
N PHE A 122 -8.75 0.96 -14.33
CA PHE A 122 -8.08 0.03 -15.23
C PHE A 122 -6.56 0.25 -15.20
N VAL A 123 -5.80 -0.81 -14.95
CA VAL A 123 -4.34 -0.79 -14.88
C VAL A 123 -3.77 -1.82 -15.85
N VAL A 124 -2.70 -1.46 -16.55
CA VAL A 124 -1.89 -2.41 -17.33
C VAL A 124 -0.48 -2.48 -16.75
N VAL A 125 -0.03 -3.69 -16.49
CA VAL A 125 1.32 -4.00 -16.00
C VAL A 125 2.08 -4.73 -17.08
N SER A 126 3.26 -4.22 -17.41
CA SER A 126 4.17 -4.85 -18.38
C SER A 126 4.69 -6.18 -17.85
N GLN A 127 4.94 -7.15 -18.73
CA GLN A 127 5.70 -8.37 -18.42
C GLN A 127 7.06 -8.09 -17.77
N LYS A 128 7.59 -6.88 -17.90
CA LYS A 128 8.85 -6.44 -17.27
C LYS A 128 8.65 -5.92 -15.83
N GLY A 129 7.43 -5.98 -15.30
CA GLY A 129 7.12 -5.63 -13.91
C GLY A 129 7.02 -4.13 -13.63
N TYR A 130 6.56 -3.31 -14.58
CA TYR A 130 6.25 -1.91 -14.34
C TYR A 130 4.84 -1.54 -14.84
N ILE A 131 4.20 -0.53 -14.25
CA ILE A 131 2.89 -0.02 -14.68
C ILE A 131 3.06 0.72 -16.01
N ARG A 132 2.30 0.31 -17.03
CA ARG A 132 2.27 0.98 -18.34
C ARG A 132 1.26 2.09 -18.37
N THR A 133 0.09 1.86 -17.76
CA THR A 133 -1.00 2.84 -17.75
C THR A 133 -1.96 2.59 -16.58
N TYR A 134 -2.65 3.67 -16.15
CA TYR A 134 -3.70 3.65 -15.16
C TYR A 134 -4.71 4.76 -15.48
N TYR A 135 -6.00 4.42 -15.64
CA TYR A 135 -7.07 5.37 -15.96
C TYR A 135 -8.45 4.72 -15.77
N LEU A 136 -9.53 5.51 -15.95
CA LEU A 136 -10.90 4.98 -15.94
C LEU A 136 -11.27 4.39 -17.30
N ALA A 137 -11.83 3.19 -17.28
CA ALA A 137 -12.27 2.47 -18.45
C ALA A 137 -13.66 1.84 -18.24
N THR A 138 -14.21 1.27 -19.30
CA THR A 138 -15.44 0.47 -19.22
C THR A 138 -15.10 -1.03 -19.21
N LYS A 139 -16.02 -1.84 -18.69
CA LYS A 139 -15.89 -3.29 -18.76
C LYS A 139 -15.75 -3.81 -20.20
N ASP A 140 -16.47 -3.20 -21.13
CA ASP A 140 -16.38 -3.55 -22.55
C ASP A 140 -15.00 -3.24 -23.12
N TYR A 141 -14.37 -2.14 -22.68
CA TYR A 141 -12.99 -1.84 -23.04
C TYR A 141 -12.04 -2.92 -22.49
N PHE A 142 -12.14 -3.25 -21.21
CA PHE A 142 -11.34 -4.31 -20.60
C PHE A 142 -11.51 -5.65 -21.33
N ASN A 143 -12.73 -6.01 -21.72
CA ASN A 143 -13.00 -7.28 -22.40
C ASN A 143 -12.31 -7.40 -23.77
N ARG A 144 -12.04 -6.27 -24.43
CA ARG A 144 -11.38 -6.22 -25.74
C ARG A 144 -9.84 -6.19 -25.69
N GLN A 145 -9.25 -6.03 -24.52
CA GLN A 145 -7.78 -6.03 -24.35
C GLN A 145 -7.12 -7.38 -24.54
#